data_ab507fff4e29a6b617e8e9b0e968449f
#
_entry.id   ab507fff4e29a6b617e8e9b0e968449f
#
_cell.length_a   1.000
_cell.length_b   1.000
_cell.length_c   1.000
_cell.angle_alpha   90.00
_cell.angle_beta   90.00
_cell.angle_gamma   90.00
#
_symmetry.space_group_name_H-M   'P 1'
#
loop_
_entity.id
_entity.type
_entity.pdbx_description
1 polymer ?
#
loop_
_entity_poly.entity_id
_entity_poly.type
_entity_poly.pdbx_seq_one_letter_code
_entity_poly.pdbx_strand_id
1 'polypeptide(L)'
;MIYHANSSWLPGGFLGVEMFFVISGYLITLLLIAERERDYGISLIDFWVRRARRLLPAVFVLMTLLTIWTALFERDALGQLRGDVIAGLFYVSNWYQIWVGLGYTAVGDFAPLRHLWSLAVEEQFYLIWPLIMVAFLGRSGTRRIANFSRWLFAAAILVTIGVALLYRPGPIGEPSQTPEAYWFIGDRPIAKLDTLYLSTVTRAGGLMLGSAFAMIWRPYAVVRCPLRSKG
;
A
#
# COMPACT_ATOMS: atom_id res chain seq x y z
N MET A 1 -10.79 6.60 -11.84
CA MET A 1 -11.02 7.75 -12.71
C MET A 1 -12.44 8.31 -12.59
N ILE A 2 -13.51 7.56 -12.80
CA ILE A 2 -14.91 8.06 -12.71
C ILE A 2 -15.21 8.73 -11.36
N TYR A 3 -14.84 8.09 -10.24
CA TYR A 3 -14.99 8.65 -8.89
C TYR A 3 -14.26 9.99 -8.71
N HIS A 4 -13.06 10.14 -9.28
CA HIS A 4 -12.30 11.41 -9.20
C HIS A 4 -12.83 12.50 -10.12
N ALA A 5 -13.54 12.12 -11.19
CA ALA A 5 -14.22 13.09 -12.05
C ALA A 5 -15.48 13.65 -11.36
N ASN A 6 -16.27 12.78 -10.75
CA ASN A 6 -17.43 13.17 -9.94
C ASN A 6 -17.77 12.03 -8.96
N SER A 7 -17.65 12.30 -7.67
CA SER A 7 -17.90 11.32 -6.60
C SER A 7 -19.35 10.81 -6.54
N SER A 8 -20.31 11.60 -7.05
CA SER A 8 -21.73 11.22 -7.10
C SER A 8 -22.02 10.13 -8.15
N TRP A 9 -21.18 10.00 -9.20
CA TRP A 9 -21.39 8.99 -10.24
C TRP A 9 -21.02 7.58 -9.79
N LEU A 10 -20.08 7.45 -8.85
CA LEU A 10 -19.66 6.18 -8.30
C LEU A 10 -19.30 6.31 -6.82
N PRO A 11 -20.29 6.45 -5.92
CA PRO A 11 -20.03 6.70 -4.49
C PRO A 11 -19.11 5.69 -3.81
N GLY A 12 -19.08 4.43 -4.30
CA GLY A 12 -18.18 3.36 -3.81
C GLY A 12 -16.79 3.34 -4.45
N GLY A 13 -16.43 4.31 -5.30
CA GLY A 13 -15.16 4.31 -6.06
C GLY A 13 -13.90 4.34 -5.18
N PHE A 14 -14.01 4.84 -3.95
CA PHE A 14 -12.92 4.80 -2.96
C PHE A 14 -12.53 3.37 -2.54
N LEU A 15 -13.46 2.40 -2.64
CA LEU A 15 -13.18 0.99 -2.36
C LEU A 15 -12.23 0.36 -3.38
N GLY A 16 -12.04 0.99 -4.54
CA GLY A 16 -11.13 0.50 -5.59
C GLY A 16 -9.70 0.31 -5.09
N VAL A 17 -9.24 1.16 -4.19
CA VAL A 17 -7.90 1.06 -3.59
C VAL A 17 -7.81 -0.13 -2.66
N GLU A 18 -8.85 -0.41 -1.87
CA GLU A 18 -8.91 -1.60 -1.00
C GLU A 18 -8.91 -2.89 -1.82
N MET A 19 -9.72 -2.93 -2.89
CA MET A 19 -9.73 -4.08 -3.80
C MET A 19 -8.35 -4.29 -4.44
N PHE A 20 -7.67 -3.19 -4.80
CA PHE A 20 -6.31 -3.24 -5.32
C PHE A 20 -5.34 -3.87 -4.31
N PHE A 21 -5.39 -3.49 -3.02
CA PHE A 21 -4.57 -4.10 -1.98
C PHE A 21 -4.88 -5.59 -1.78
N VAL A 22 -6.15 -6.00 -1.81
CA VAL A 22 -6.53 -7.41 -1.71
C VAL A 22 -5.95 -8.21 -2.88
N ILE A 23 -6.11 -7.71 -4.12
CA ILE A 23 -5.56 -8.36 -5.32
C ILE A 23 -4.03 -8.42 -5.24
N SER A 24 -3.40 -7.36 -4.81
CA SER A 24 -1.95 -7.23 -4.65
C SER A 24 -1.39 -8.25 -3.66
N GLY A 25 -2.00 -8.36 -2.48
CA GLY A 25 -1.64 -9.35 -1.46
C GLY A 25 -1.85 -10.79 -1.94
N TYR A 26 -2.94 -11.03 -2.68
CA TYR A 26 -3.23 -12.33 -3.30
C TYR A 26 -2.17 -12.72 -4.32
N LEU A 27 -1.89 -11.86 -5.29
CA LEU A 27 -0.97 -12.15 -6.39
C LEU A 27 0.46 -12.38 -5.89
N ILE A 28 0.94 -11.52 -4.97
CA ILE A 28 2.31 -11.67 -4.47
C ILE A 28 2.50 -12.95 -3.68
N THR A 29 1.51 -13.30 -2.85
CA THR A 29 1.56 -14.53 -2.07
C THR A 29 1.51 -15.77 -2.97
N LEU A 30 0.67 -15.73 -4.01
CA LEU A 30 0.58 -16.79 -4.98
C LEU A 30 1.90 -17.01 -5.74
N LEU A 31 2.56 -15.90 -6.16
CA LEU A 31 3.87 -15.94 -6.83
C LEU A 31 4.95 -16.54 -5.93
N LEU A 32 5.01 -16.16 -4.66
CA LEU A 32 5.99 -16.68 -3.70
C LEU A 32 5.77 -18.17 -3.41
N ILE A 33 4.51 -18.60 -3.32
CA ILE A 33 4.19 -20.03 -3.15
C ILE A 33 4.58 -20.83 -4.41
N ALA A 34 4.24 -20.31 -5.60
CA ALA A 34 4.58 -20.96 -6.87
C ALA A 34 6.11 -21.05 -7.08
N GLU A 35 6.86 -19.99 -6.75
CA GLU A 35 8.33 -20.01 -6.81
C GLU A 35 8.90 -21.09 -5.90
N ARG A 36 8.41 -21.18 -4.65
CA ARG A 36 8.84 -22.21 -3.71
C ARG A 36 8.53 -23.63 -4.17
N GLU A 37 7.33 -23.86 -4.73
CA GLU A 37 6.91 -25.17 -5.21
C GLU A 37 7.74 -25.63 -6.45
N ARG A 38 8.21 -24.67 -7.25
CA ARG A 38 9.04 -24.93 -8.43
C ARG A 38 10.50 -25.16 -8.08
N ASP A 39 11.09 -24.27 -7.28
CA ASP A 39 12.53 -24.14 -7.08
C ASP A 39 12.98 -24.65 -5.68
N TYR A 40 12.07 -25.22 -4.90
CA TYR A 40 12.28 -25.66 -3.50
C TYR A 40 12.76 -24.56 -2.56
N GLY A 41 12.66 -23.28 -2.97
CA GLY A 41 13.06 -22.11 -2.21
C GLY A 41 12.49 -20.83 -2.79
N ILE A 42 12.66 -19.73 -2.07
CA ILE A 42 12.31 -18.36 -2.51
C ILE A 42 13.60 -17.56 -2.56
N SER A 43 13.94 -17.03 -3.75
CA SER A 43 15.08 -16.11 -3.90
C SER A 43 14.63 -14.69 -3.62
N LEU A 44 14.90 -14.18 -2.42
CA LEU A 44 14.54 -12.82 -2.02
C LEU A 44 15.16 -11.75 -2.92
N ILE A 45 16.44 -11.92 -3.25
CA ILE A 45 17.17 -10.96 -4.08
C ILE A 45 16.55 -10.89 -5.48
N ASP A 46 16.33 -12.03 -6.13
CA ASP A 46 15.72 -12.06 -7.44
C ASP A 46 14.31 -11.50 -7.44
N PHE A 47 13.54 -11.76 -6.38
CA PHE A 47 12.21 -11.19 -6.20
C PHE A 47 12.27 -9.66 -6.20
N TRP A 48 13.09 -9.04 -5.34
CA TRP A 48 13.18 -7.59 -5.25
C TRP A 48 13.80 -6.95 -6.50
N VAL A 49 14.80 -7.59 -7.12
CA VAL A 49 15.41 -7.11 -8.37
C VAL A 49 14.40 -7.11 -9.53
N ARG A 50 13.62 -8.19 -9.69
CA ARG A 50 12.56 -8.24 -10.72
C ARG A 50 11.55 -7.12 -10.53
N ARG A 51 11.19 -6.84 -9.30
CA ARG A 51 10.23 -5.79 -8.94
C ARG A 51 10.80 -4.40 -9.16
N ALA A 52 12.01 -4.13 -8.68
CA ALA A 52 12.71 -2.88 -8.89
C ALA A 52 12.86 -2.54 -10.38
N ARG A 53 13.29 -3.49 -11.21
CA ARG A 53 13.39 -3.33 -12.67
C ARG A 53 12.06 -2.99 -13.34
N ARG A 54 10.95 -3.41 -12.77
CA ARG A 54 9.62 -3.13 -13.30
C ARG A 54 9.10 -1.76 -12.90
N LEU A 55 9.33 -1.32 -11.66
CA LEU A 55 8.70 -0.14 -11.07
C LEU A 55 9.58 1.10 -11.15
N LEU A 56 10.87 1.00 -10.84
CA LEU A 56 11.76 2.15 -10.76
C LEU A 56 11.79 2.97 -12.06
N PRO A 57 11.88 2.38 -13.27
CA PRO A 57 11.92 3.19 -14.49
C PRO A 57 10.67 4.07 -14.64
N ALA A 58 9.48 3.52 -14.38
CA ALA A 58 8.23 4.27 -14.49
C ALA A 58 8.14 5.39 -13.44
N VAL A 59 8.56 5.12 -12.19
CA VAL A 59 8.59 6.11 -11.11
C VAL A 59 9.56 7.24 -11.45
N PHE A 60 10.77 6.92 -11.92
CA PHE A 60 11.75 7.95 -12.30
C PHE A 60 11.26 8.81 -13.46
N VAL A 61 10.69 8.23 -14.49
CA VAL A 61 10.12 8.98 -15.64
C VAL A 61 9.00 9.90 -15.15
N LEU A 62 8.06 9.38 -14.35
CA LEU A 62 6.97 10.18 -13.80
C LEU A 62 7.49 11.36 -12.97
N MET A 63 8.40 11.11 -12.05
CA MET A 63 8.95 12.16 -11.18
C MET A 63 9.73 13.20 -11.96
N THR A 64 10.53 12.78 -12.94
CA THR A 64 11.29 13.70 -13.79
C THR A 64 10.36 14.60 -14.60
N LEU A 65 9.37 14.01 -15.27
CA LEU A 65 8.41 14.77 -16.08
C LEU A 65 7.60 15.75 -15.23
N LEU A 66 7.13 15.33 -14.04
CA LEU A 66 6.41 16.21 -13.13
C LEU A 66 7.28 17.33 -12.58
N THR A 67 8.54 17.04 -12.24
CA THR A 67 9.47 18.07 -11.76
C THR A 67 9.74 19.12 -12.84
N ILE A 68 9.95 18.69 -14.08
CA ILE A 68 10.13 19.59 -15.22
C ILE A 68 8.87 20.43 -15.45
N TRP A 69 7.70 19.79 -15.48
CA TRP A 69 6.42 20.48 -15.63
C TRP A 69 6.23 21.56 -14.58
N THR A 70 6.38 21.18 -13.29
CA THR A 70 6.22 22.11 -12.16
C THR A 70 7.23 23.26 -12.22
N ALA A 71 8.48 22.99 -12.60
CA ALA A 71 9.51 24.02 -12.74
C ALA A 71 9.18 25.03 -13.85
N LEU A 72 8.47 24.62 -14.90
CA LEU A 72 8.13 25.49 -16.02
C LEU A 72 6.82 26.28 -15.79
N PHE A 73 5.82 25.64 -15.16
CA PHE A 73 4.45 26.17 -15.14
C PHE A 73 3.91 26.51 -13.72
N GLU A 74 4.43 25.88 -12.65
CA GLU A 74 3.92 25.98 -11.30
C GLU A 74 5.05 26.14 -10.28
N ARG A 75 5.89 27.15 -10.45
CA ARG A 75 7.14 27.32 -9.66
C ARG A 75 6.90 27.45 -8.16
N ASP A 76 5.77 28.00 -7.75
CA ASP A 76 5.41 28.16 -6.33
C ASP A 76 5.19 26.81 -5.64
N ALA A 77 4.80 25.77 -6.40
CA ALA A 77 4.60 24.42 -5.89
C ALA A 77 5.89 23.59 -5.78
N LEU A 78 7.05 24.09 -6.27
CA LEU A 78 8.32 23.34 -6.24
C LEU A 78 8.77 22.95 -4.82
N GLY A 79 8.53 23.81 -3.85
CA GLY A 79 8.89 23.55 -2.44
C GLY A 79 8.19 22.30 -1.91
N GLN A 80 6.90 22.17 -2.16
CA GLN A 80 6.08 21.03 -1.77
C GLN A 80 6.43 19.79 -2.58
N LEU A 81 6.54 19.93 -3.90
CA LEU A 81 6.87 18.83 -4.80
C LEU A 81 8.20 18.16 -4.44
N ARG A 82 9.20 18.94 -3.97
CA ARG A 82 10.50 18.41 -3.53
C ARG A 82 10.35 17.37 -2.42
N GLY A 83 9.51 17.64 -1.43
CA GLY A 83 9.22 16.69 -0.35
C GLY A 83 8.52 15.44 -0.85
N ASP A 84 7.51 15.62 -1.72
CA ASP A 84 6.75 14.51 -2.32
C ASP A 84 7.64 13.61 -3.19
N VAL A 85 8.56 14.18 -3.99
CA VAL A 85 9.51 13.42 -4.81
C VAL A 85 10.44 12.60 -3.93
N ILE A 86 11.03 13.19 -2.89
CA ILE A 86 11.92 12.46 -1.97
C ILE A 86 11.16 11.32 -1.28
N ALA A 87 9.98 11.62 -0.74
CA ALA A 87 9.15 10.62 -0.08
C ALA A 87 8.70 9.50 -1.04
N GLY A 88 8.42 9.86 -2.30
CA GLY A 88 8.06 8.92 -3.36
C GLY A 88 9.20 7.98 -3.73
N LEU A 89 10.42 8.49 -3.88
CA LEU A 89 11.61 7.70 -4.20
C LEU A 89 11.93 6.65 -3.14
N PHE A 90 11.69 6.98 -1.87
CA PHE A 90 11.91 6.06 -0.74
C PHE A 90 10.67 5.24 -0.37
N TYR A 91 9.58 5.34 -1.14
CA TYR A 91 8.32 4.66 -0.85
C TYR A 91 7.77 4.93 0.56
N VAL A 92 7.90 6.18 1.03
CA VAL A 92 7.38 6.65 2.32
C VAL A 92 6.36 7.79 2.16
N SER A 93 5.81 7.98 0.96
CA SER A 93 4.86 9.06 0.65
C SER A 93 3.65 9.07 1.58
N ASN A 94 3.14 7.90 1.99
CA ASN A 94 2.03 7.78 2.90
C ASN A 94 2.35 8.35 4.29
N TRP A 95 3.52 8.05 4.84
CA TRP A 95 3.97 8.59 6.13
C TRP A 95 4.32 10.07 6.05
N TYR A 96 4.92 10.50 4.93
CA TYR A 96 5.20 11.90 4.68
C TYR A 96 3.91 12.73 4.64
N GLN A 97 2.87 12.29 3.93
CA GLN A 97 1.59 12.97 3.84
C GLN A 97 0.90 13.07 5.21
N ILE A 98 0.94 12.01 6.02
CA ILE A 98 0.46 12.03 7.41
C ILE A 98 1.23 13.09 8.21
N TRP A 99 2.55 13.11 8.06
CA TRP A 99 3.42 14.02 8.84
C TRP A 99 3.23 15.48 8.49
N VAL A 100 3.08 15.83 7.22
CA VAL A 100 2.91 17.23 6.78
C VAL A 100 1.46 17.71 6.90
N GLY A 101 0.51 16.82 7.21
CA GLY A 101 -0.91 17.17 7.32
C GLY A 101 -1.58 17.44 5.96
N LEU A 102 -0.95 17.04 4.86
CA LEU A 102 -1.50 17.13 3.51
C LEU A 102 -2.22 15.82 3.16
N GLY A 103 -3.21 15.46 3.98
CA GLY A 103 -3.99 14.26 3.82
C GLY A 103 -4.69 14.16 2.46
N TYR A 104 -5.19 12.97 2.15
CA TYR A 104 -5.89 12.70 0.90
C TYR A 104 -7.11 13.60 0.67
N THR A 105 -7.69 14.13 1.75
CA THR A 105 -8.86 15.01 1.76
C THR A 105 -8.52 16.50 1.68
N ALA A 106 -7.25 16.89 1.77
CA ALA A 106 -6.85 18.29 1.65
C ALA A 106 -7.22 18.84 0.28
N VAL A 107 -8.14 19.80 0.28
CA VAL A 107 -8.69 20.42 -0.93
C VAL A 107 -7.85 21.65 -1.27
N GLY A 108 -7.41 21.77 -2.52
CA GLY A 108 -6.94 23.04 -3.07
C GLY A 108 -5.47 23.13 -3.47
N ASP A 109 -4.59 22.26 -3.01
CA ASP A 109 -3.17 22.34 -3.37
C ASP A 109 -2.81 21.43 -4.56
N PHE A 110 -1.96 21.96 -5.44
CA PHE A 110 -1.35 21.21 -6.53
C PHE A 110 -0.44 20.12 -5.94
N ALA A 111 -0.93 18.88 -5.87
CA ALA A 111 -0.21 17.75 -5.31
C ALA A 111 -0.29 16.51 -6.24
N PRO A 112 0.39 16.56 -7.40
CA PRO A 112 0.28 15.52 -8.43
C PRO A 112 0.82 14.16 -7.99
N LEU A 113 1.74 14.10 -7.02
CA LEU A 113 2.32 12.87 -6.47
C LEU A 113 1.55 12.31 -5.28
N ARG A 114 0.43 12.93 -4.88
CA ARG A 114 -0.38 12.48 -3.74
C ARG A 114 -0.79 11.02 -3.86
N HIS A 115 -1.07 10.53 -5.06
CA HIS A 115 -1.47 9.14 -5.31
C HIS A 115 -0.38 8.09 -5.01
N LEU A 116 0.88 8.49 -4.88
CA LEU A 116 1.98 7.57 -4.56
C LEU A 116 1.88 6.96 -3.16
N TRP A 117 0.99 7.45 -2.30
CA TRP A 117 0.78 6.85 -0.97
C TRP A 117 0.39 5.37 -1.05
N SER A 118 -0.48 5.00 -1.98
CA SER A 118 -0.93 3.61 -2.12
C SER A 118 0.19 2.71 -2.62
N LEU A 119 1.01 3.19 -3.55
CA LEU A 119 2.21 2.50 -4.01
C LEU A 119 3.22 2.32 -2.87
N ALA A 120 3.40 3.35 -2.02
CA ALA A 120 4.27 3.26 -0.85
C ALA A 120 3.84 2.17 0.12
N VAL A 121 2.54 2.09 0.45
CA VAL A 121 1.97 1.02 1.29
C VAL A 121 2.26 -0.36 0.69
N GLU A 122 2.06 -0.52 -0.61
CA GLU A 122 2.28 -1.78 -1.32
C GLU A 122 3.75 -2.21 -1.28
N GLU A 123 4.69 -1.28 -1.59
CA GLU A 123 6.11 -1.60 -1.62
C GLU A 123 6.69 -1.90 -0.22
N GLN A 124 6.21 -1.20 0.81
CA GLN A 124 6.55 -1.54 2.20
C GLN A 124 6.09 -2.96 2.56
N PHE A 125 4.90 -3.36 2.13
CA PHE A 125 4.43 -4.73 2.32
C PHE A 125 5.31 -5.73 1.56
N TYR A 126 5.68 -5.45 0.32
CA TYR A 126 6.51 -6.33 -0.50
C TYR A 126 7.97 -6.41 -0.05
N LEU A 127 8.42 -5.46 0.73
CA LEU A 127 9.72 -5.56 1.39
C LEU A 127 9.70 -6.62 2.51
N ILE A 128 8.62 -6.63 3.30
CA ILE A 128 8.51 -7.45 4.52
C ILE A 128 7.90 -8.82 4.22
N TRP A 129 6.89 -8.88 3.34
CA TRP A 129 6.10 -10.08 3.11
C TRP A 129 6.89 -11.31 2.64
N PRO A 130 7.84 -11.20 1.68
CA PRO A 130 8.67 -12.33 1.27
C PRO A 130 9.50 -12.91 2.41
N LEU A 131 10.00 -12.06 3.32
CA LEU A 131 10.74 -12.49 4.51
C LEU A 131 9.84 -13.34 5.43
N ILE A 132 8.62 -12.87 5.69
CA ILE A 132 7.62 -13.62 6.45
C ILE A 132 7.32 -14.95 5.77
N MET A 133 7.13 -14.96 4.45
CA MET A 133 6.84 -16.16 3.69
C MET A 133 8.01 -17.17 3.74
N VAL A 134 9.26 -16.73 3.63
CA VAL A 134 10.44 -17.60 3.78
C VAL A 134 10.49 -18.20 5.19
N ALA A 135 10.27 -17.40 6.22
CA ALA A 135 10.29 -17.86 7.61
C ALA A 135 9.21 -18.92 7.88
N PHE A 136 8.02 -18.73 7.32
CA PHE A 136 6.89 -19.64 7.52
C PHE A 136 6.93 -20.87 6.60
N LEU A 137 7.23 -20.69 5.33
CA LEU A 137 7.24 -21.78 4.36
C LEU A 137 8.51 -22.63 4.46
N GLY A 138 9.63 -22.08 4.93
CA GLY A 138 10.92 -22.78 5.02
C GLY A 138 10.89 -24.05 5.88
N ARG A 139 9.96 -24.14 6.82
CA ARG A 139 9.90 -25.22 7.84
C ARG A 139 8.56 -25.98 7.89
N SER A 140 7.63 -25.81 6.93
CA SER A 140 6.23 -26.12 7.25
C SER A 140 5.54 -27.05 6.28
N GLY A 141 4.84 -28.05 6.82
CA GLY A 141 3.83 -28.87 6.11
C GLY A 141 2.51 -28.12 5.88
N THR A 142 1.62 -28.70 5.08
CA THR A 142 0.33 -28.14 4.67
C THR A 142 -0.58 -27.63 5.81
N ARG A 143 -0.54 -28.29 6.97
CA ARG A 143 -1.32 -27.85 8.15
C ARG A 143 -0.93 -26.47 8.67
N ARG A 144 0.35 -26.10 8.59
CA ARG A 144 0.81 -24.79 9.03
C ARG A 144 0.38 -23.68 8.09
N ILE A 145 0.29 -23.96 6.79
CA ILE A 145 -0.21 -22.98 5.81
C ILE A 145 -1.67 -22.61 6.12
N ALA A 146 -2.51 -23.60 6.41
CA ALA A 146 -3.91 -23.37 6.78
C ALA A 146 -4.05 -22.56 8.10
N ASN A 147 -3.23 -22.88 9.10
CA ASN A 147 -3.24 -22.12 10.34
C ASN A 147 -2.74 -20.69 10.13
N PHE A 148 -1.71 -20.49 9.32
CA PHE A 148 -1.19 -19.16 9.01
C PHE A 148 -2.23 -18.32 8.27
N SER A 149 -2.95 -18.91 7.30
CA SER A 149 -4.08 -18.24 6.66
C SER A 149 -5.14 -17.76 7.66
N ARG A 150 -5.50 -18.60 8.65
CA ARG A 150 -6.46 -18.21 9.70
C ARG A 150 -5.96 -17.03 10.54
N TRP A 151 -4.67 -17.02 10.89
CA TRP A 151 -4.07 -15.90 11.61
C TRP A 151 -4.06 -14.61 10.80
N LEU A 152 -3.83 -14.69 9.47
CA LEU A 152 -3.92 -13.53 8.59
C LEU A 152 -5.34 -13.00 8.48
N PHE A 153 -6.34 -13.88 8.38
CA PHE A 153 -7.75 -13.47 8.43
C PHE A 153 -8.09 -12.79 9.76
N ALA A 154 -7.68 -13.39 10.87
CA ALA A 154 -7.90 -12.81 12.19
C ALA A 154 -7.22 -11.43 12.32
N ALA A 155 -5.98 -11.29 11.85
CA ALA A 155 -5.27 -10.03 11.85
C ALA A 155 -5.96 -8.97 10.96
N ALA A 156 -6.42 -9.33 9.77
CA ALA A 156 -7.17 -8.43 8.90
C ALA A 156 -8.47 -7.95 9.56
N ILE A 157 -9.22 -8.87 10.20
CA ILE A 157 -10.45 -8.53 10.95
C ILE A 157 -10.11 -7.59 12.13
N LEU A 158 -9.06 -7.88 12.89
CA LEU A 158 -8.64 -7.03 14.01
C LEU A 158 -8.26 -5.63 13.56
N VAL A 159 -7.53 -5.50 12.45
CA VAL A 159 -7.23 -4.19 11.86
C VAL A 159 -8.51 -3.47 11.47
N THR A 160 -9.44 -4.14 10.81
CA THR A 160 -10.73 -3.56 10.40
C THR A 160 -11.54 -3.09 11.60
N ILE A 161 -11.64 -3.90 12.65
CA ILE A 161 -12.30 -3.53 13.90
C ILE A 161 -11.58 -2.34 14.54
N GLY A 162 -10.26 -2.35 14.62
CA GLY A 162 -9.47 -1.24 15.15
C GLY A 162 -9.73 0.06 14.41
N VAL A 163 -9.75 0.03 13.08
CA VAL A 163 -10.11 1.20 12.25
C VAL A 163 -11.52 1.66 12.54
N ALA A 164 -12.49 0.75 12.60
CA ALA A 164 -13.90 1.08 12.88
C ALA A 164 -14.09 1.73 14.27
N LEU A 165 -13.37 1.26 15.28
CA LEU A 165 -13.42 1.81 16.64
C LEU A 165 -12.75 3.18 16.76
N LEU A 166 -11.69 3.41 15.97
CA LEU A 166 -10.94 4.67 15.97
C LEU A 166 -11.56 5.72 15.04
N TYR A 167 -12.34 5.29 14.07
CA TYR A 167 -13.00 6.17 13.11
C TYR A 167 -14.06 7.01 13.80
N ARG A 168 -13.99 8.31 13.61
CA ARG A 168 -15.01 9.25 14.06
C ARG A 168 -15.53 10.04 12.85
N PRO A 169 -16.83 9.94 12.54
CA PRO A 169 -17.43 10.76 11.50
C PRO A 169 -17.53 12.21 11.97
N GLY A 170 -17.30 13.14 11.07
CA GLY A 170 -17.45 14.58 11.33
C GLY A 170 -16.48 15.42 10.49
N PRO A 171 -16.75 16.71 10.37
CA PRO A 171 -15.82 17.63 9.72
C PRO A 171 -14.54 17.73 10.55
N ILE A 172 -13.41 17.71 9.87
CA ILE A 172 -12.09 17.99 10.47
C ILE A 172 -11.92 19.51 10.39
N GLY A 173 -12.09 20.18 11.51
CA GLY A 173 -11.74 21.60 11.67
C GLY A 173 -10.27 21.79 12.03
N GLU A 174 -9.89 23.00 12.40
CA GLU A 174 -8.56 23.26 12.94
C GLU A 174 -8.32 22.48 14.25
N PRO A 175 -7.06 22.13 14.57
CA PRO A 175 -6.73 21.38 15.79
C PRO A 175 -7.23 22.00 17.09
N SER A 176 -7.37 23.33 17.12
CA SER A 176 -7.93 24.09 18.23
C SER A 176 -9.45 23.96 18.37
N GLN A 177 -10.16 23.71 17.26
CA GLN A 177 -11.61 23.60 17.19
C GLN A 177 -12.10 22.15 17.37
N THR A 178 -11.33 21.20 16.86
CA THR A 178 -11.67 19.76 16.89
C THR A 178 -10.49 18.92 17.40
N PRO A 179 -10.01 19.13 18.64
CA PRO A 179 -8.84 18.42 19.17
C PRO A 179 -9.02 16.91 19.22
N GLU A 180 -10.26 16.42 19.34
CA GLU A 180 -10.61 15.00 19.31
C GLU A 180 -10.36 14.33 17.94
N ALA A 181 -10.26 15.12 16.85
CA ALA A 181 -9.94 14.61 15.50
C ALA A 181 -8.44 14.41 15.30
N TYR A 182 -7.61 14.78 16.27
CA TYR A 182 -6.16 14.75 16.16
C TYR A 182 -5.51 13.87 17.23
N TRP A 183 -4.36 13.30 16.90
CA TRP A 183 -3.34 12.87 17.85
C TRP A 183 -2.27 13.93 17.93
N PHE A 184 -1.71 14.12 19.11
CA PHE A 184 -0.63 15.08 19.33
C PHE A 184 0.68 14.34 19.60
N ILE A 185 1.71 14.62 18.80
CA ILE A 185 3.07 14.14 19.00
C ILE A 185 3.92 15.37 19.37
N GLY A 186 4.12 15.59 20.66
CA GLY A 186 4.55 16.90 21.19
C GLY A 186 3.51 17.96 20.86
N ASP A 187 3.94 19.05 20.25
CA ASP A 187 3.05 20.16 19.83
C ASP A 187 2.46 19.98 18.43
N ARG A 188 2.78 18.86 17.75
CA ARG A 188 2.35 18.63 16.37
C ARG A 188 1.03 17.87 16.32
N PRO A 189 -0.02 18.44 15.73
CA PRO A 189 -1.28 17.76 15.50
C PRO A 189 -1.16 16.84 14.28
N ILE A 190 -1.63 15.60 14.41
CA ILE A 190 -1.71 14.60 13.34
C ILE A 190 -3.16 14.18 13.18
N ALA A 191 -3.75 14.41 12.02
CA ALA A 191 -5.14 14.07 11.76
C ALA A 191 -5.37 12.56 11.85
N LYS A 192 -6.31 12.13 12.70
CA LYS A 192 -6.68 10.73 12.90
C LYS A 192 -7.19 10.10 11.61
N LEU A 193 -8.05 10.82 10.88
CA LEU A 193 -8.65 10.33 9.65
C LEU A 193 -7.59 10.06 8.58
N ASP A 194 -6.64 10.99 8.37
CA ASP A 194 -5.56 10.82 7.42
C ASP A 194 -4.65 9.66 7.82
N THR A 195 -4.36 9.53 9.11
CA THR A 195 -3.56 8.41 9.61
C THR A 195 -4.26 7.06 9.38
N LEU A 196 -5.55 6.97 9.67
CA LEU A 196 -6.33 5.76 9.41
C LEU A 196 -6.46 5.45 7.92
N TYR A 197 -6.48 6.48 7.08
CA TYR A 197 -6.60 6.30 5.63
C TYR A 197 -5.27 5.96 4.94
N LEU A 198 -4.15 6.55 5.35
CA LEU A 198 -2.86 6.48 4.67
C LEU A 198 -1.88 5.48 5.31
N SER A 199 -2.08 5.11 6.58
CA SER A 199 -1.13 4.26 7.30
C SER A 199 -1.01 2.86 6.69
N THR A 200 0.21 2.38 6.53
CA THR A 200 0.49 1.01 6.11
C THR A 200 -0.13 -0.02 7.04
N VAL A 201 -0.20 0.27 8.34
CA VAL A 201 -0.75 -0.66 9.34
C VAL A 201 -2.25 -0.89 9.10
N THR A 202 -3.01 0.16 8.86
CA THR A 202 -4.46 0.07 8.60
C THR A 202 -4.76 -0.54 7.24
N ARG A 203 -3.95 -0.22 6.23
CA ARG A 203 -4.09 -0.73 4.86
C ARG A 203 -3.55 -2.14 4.67
N ALA A 204 -2.67 -2.61 5.55
CA ALA A 204 -2.21 -3.99 5.55
C ALA A 204 -3.36 -5.01 5.71
N GLY A 205 -4.51 -4.61 6.25
CA GLY A 205 -5.71 -5.46 6.34
C GLY A 205 -6.12 -6.06 5.00
N GLY A 206 -6.23 -5.24 3.93
CA GLY A 206 -6.55 -5.69 2.58
C GLY A 206 -5.47 -6.62 2.01
N LEU A 207 -4.19 -6.26 2.16
CA LEU A 207 -3.06 -7.08 1.72
C LEU A 207 -3.02 -8.44 2.43
N MET A 208 -3.23 -8.47 3.76
CA MET A 208 -3.30 -9.71 4.53
C MET A 208 -4.50 -10.57 4.15
N LEU A 209 -5.64 -9.97 3.89
CA LEU A 209 -6.85 -10.67 3.43
C LEU A 209 -6.59 -11.38 2.10
N GLY A 210 -6.02 -10.66 1.13
CA GLY A 210 -5.62 -11.22 -0.17
C GLY A 210 -4.61 -12.35 -0.03
N SER A 211 -3.59 -12.16 0.82
CA SER A 211 -2.56 -13.18 1.12
C SER A 211 -3.15 -14.44 1.75
N ALA A 212 -4.08 -14.27 2.70
CA ALA A 212 -4.79 -15.39 3.31
C ALA A 212 -5.60 -16.18 2.29
N PHE A 213 -6.27 -15.46 1.38
CA PHE A 213 -7.07 -16.07 0.33
C PHE A 213 -6.22 -16.88 -0.65
N ALA A 214 -5.02 -16.37 -1.04
CA ALA A 214 -4.07 -17.09 -1.89
C ALA A 214 -3.59 -18.42 -1.29
N MET A 215 -3.57 -18.54 0.03
CA MET A 215 -3.19 -19.78 0.71
C MET A 215 -4.29 -20.85 0.68
N ILE A 216 -5.57 -20.44 0.58
CA ILE A 216 -6.71 -21.34 0.58
C ILE A 216 -7.13 -21.70 -0.83
N TRP A 217 -7.20 -20.71 -1.71
CA TRP A 217 -7.69 -20.88 -3.07
C TRP A 217 -6.61 -20.58 -4.10
N ARG A 218 -6.25 -21.63 -4.88
CA ARG A 218 -5.23 -21.56 -5.93
C ARG A 218 -5.83 -22.08 -7.22
N PRO A 219 -5.97 -21.24 -8.26
CA PRO A 219 -6.41 -21.71 -9.57
C PRO A 219 -5.42 -22.72 -10.14
N TYR A 220 -5.92 -23.85 -10.62
CA TYR A 220 -5.13 -24.96 -11.16
C TYR A 220 -4.20 -24.54 -12.31
N ALA A 221 -4.60 -23.51 -13.06
CA ALA A 221 -3.83 -22.94 -14.17
C ALA A 221 -2.50 -22.28 -13.73
N VAL A 222 -2.42 -21.74 -12.50
CA VAL A 222 -1.21 -21.08 -12.00
C VAL A 222 -0.18 -22.11 -11.49
N VAL A 223 -0.66 -23.24 -10.96
CA VAL A 223 0.18 -24.32 -10.43
C VAL A 223 0.85 -25.14 -11.57
N ARG A 224 0.26 -25.17 -12.76
CA ARG A 224 0.74 -25.99 -13.89
C ARG A 224 1.35 -25.21 -15.05
N CYS A 225 1.45 -23.88 -14.99
CA CYS A 225 2.16 -23.13 -16.01
C CYS A 225 3.67 -23.28 -15.79
N PRO A 226 4.39 -24.13 -16.57
CA PRO A 226 5.85 -24.13 -16.51
C PRO A 226 6.28 -22.79 -17.08
N LEU A 227 6.63 -21.84 -16.22
CA LEU A 227 7.37 -20.67 -16.66
C LEU A 227 8.63 -21.23 -17.32
N ARG A 228 8.68 -21.07 -18.63
CA ARG A 228 9.68 -21.55 -19.56
C ARG A 228 11.06 -21.48 -18.93
N SER A 229 11.68 -22.65 -18.68
CA SER A 229 13.08 -22.78 -18.33
C SER A 229 13.88 -21.96 -19.34
N LYS A 230 14.56 -20.95 -18.89
CA LYS A 230 15.59 -20.30 -19.70
C LYS A 230 16.77 -21.28 -19.73
N GLY A 231 16.93 -21.96 -20.87
CA GLY A 231 18.23 -22.52 -21.25
C GLY A 231 19.23 -21.41 -21.46
#